data_f25b2190ec8986fde57fa16fb07a40cd
#
_entry.id   f25b2190ec8986fde57fa16fb07a40cd
#
_cell.length_a   1.000
_cell.length_b   1.000
_cell.length_c   1.000
_cell.angle_alpha   90.00
_cell.angle_beta   90.00
_cell.angle_gamma   90.00
#
_symmetry.space_group_name_H-M   'P 1'
#
loop_
_entity.id
_entity.type
_entity.pdbx_description
1 polymer ?
#
loop_
_entity_poly.entity_id
_entity_poly.type
_entity_poly.pdbx_seq_one_letter_code
_entity_poly.pdbx_strand_id
1 'polypeptide(L)'
;GALASVYLAGEVVGALFFGRLSDRLGRRRLFMITLGVYLFGSGLSAFTLGTDTGWIIFLYATRFVAGMGIGGEYAAINSAIDEMIPARYRGRVDVGINGTYWAGAIIGTFASLFFLNVFAPSLGWRLGFLIGPLLAIVIIFVRRTLPESPRWQLMHGQVEEANASIDQIEAEVRKDGYELSPVDDSMAIEMKPGDDHGYWTLLKLLFTTYPRRAVLGASLMI
;
A
#
# COMPACT_ATOMS: atom_id res chain seq x y z
N GLY A 1 -17.75 14.70 4.54
CA GLY A 1 -18.89 14.78 3.61
C GLY A 1 -18.87 13.64 2.60
N ALA A 2 -19.92 13.53 1.76
CA ALA A 2 -20.16 12.40 0.85
C ALA A 2 -18.98 12.02 -0.04
N LEU A 3 -18.20 12.99 -0.53
CA LEU A 3 -17.01 12.74 -1.34
C LEU A 3 -15.94 11.92 -0.57
N ALA A 4 -15.71 12.26 0.69
CA ALA A 4 -14.79 11.50 1.53
C ALA A 4 -15.32 10.09 1.81
N SER A 5 -16.63 9.92 2.04
CA SER A 5 -17.22 8.61 2.25
C SER A 5 -17.08 7.70 1.03
N VAL A 6 -17.24 8.24 -0.18
CA VAL A 6 -17.03 7.47 -1.42
C VAL A 6 -15.56 7.09 -1.60
N TYR A 7 -14.63 7.97 -1.27
CA TYR A 7 -13.21 7.68 -1.29
C TYR A 7 -12.85 6.56 -0.32
N LEU A 8 -13.32 6.63 0.94
CA LEU A 8 -13.11 5.58 1.95
C LEU A 8 -13.76 4.25 1.55
N ALA A 9 -14.95 4.27 0.93
CA ALA A 9 -15.54 3.06 0.37
C ALA A 9 -14.65 2.43 -0.70
N GLY A 10 -14.03 3.28 -1.55
CA GLY A 10 -13.00 2.85 -2.50
C GLY A 10 -11.81 2.19 -1.81
N GLU A 11 -11.30 2.76 -0.71
CA GLU A 11 -10.18 2.19 0.06
C GLU A 11 -10.50 0.78 0.58
N VAL A 12 -11.70 0.58 1.14
CA VAL A 12 -12.13 -0.75 1.62
C VAL A 12 -12.18 -1.77 0.48
N VAL A 13 -12.81 -1.40 -0.64
CA VAL A 13 -12.89 -2.28 -1.82
C VAL A 13 -11.50 -2.56 -2.38
N GLY A 14 -10.65 -1.53 -2.46
CA GLY A 14 -9.26 -1.64 -2.92
C GLY A 14 -8.42 -2.55 -2.04
N ALA A 15 -8.51 -2.41 -0.72
CA ALA A 15 -7.78 -3.26 0.23
C ALA A 15 -8.16 -4.74 0.06
N LEU A 16 -9.45 -5.04 -0.08
CA LEU A 16 -9.92 -6.40 -0.32
C LEU A 16 -9.47 -6.93 -1.68
N PHE A 17 -9.70 -6.18 -2.77
CA PHE A 17 -9.38 -6.61 -4.12
C PHE A 17 -7.88 -6.79 -4.34
N PHE A 18 -7.10 -5.76 -4.04
CA PHE A 18 -5.65 -5.75 -4.26
C PHE A 18 -4.90 -6.57 -3.21
N GLY A 19 -5.42 -6.72 -1.99
CA GLY A 19 -4.83 -7.60 -0.98
C GLY A 19 -4.69 -9.03 -1.50
N ARG A 20 -5.76 -9.58 -2.08
CA ARG A 20 -5.70 -10.92 -2.70
C ARG A 20 -4.82 -10.95 -3.95
N LEU A 21 -4.85 -9.89 -4.73
CA LEU A 21 -4.03 -9.79 -5.94
C LEU A 21 -2.54 -9.72 -5.61
N SER A 22 -2.17 -9.19 -4.43
CA SER A 22 -0.81 -9.17 -3.90
C SER A 22 -0.19 -10.55 -3.79
N ASP A 23 -0.98 -11.53 -3.35
CA ASP A 23 -0.51 -12.91 -3.20
C ASP A 23 -0.21 -13.57 -4.55
N ARG A 24 -0.89 -13.13 -5.62
CA ARG A 24 -0.72 -13.69 -6.97
C ARG A 24 0.35 -12.98 -7.78
N LEU A 25 0.41 -11.66 -7.72
CA LEU A 25 1.27 -10.85 -8.59
C LEU A 25 2.62 -10.48 -7.98
N GLY A 26 2.78 -10.65 -6.68
CA GLY A 26 3.93 -10.15 -5.92
C GLY A 26 3.75 -8.72 -5.43
N ARG A 27 4.52 -8.37 -4.40
CA ARG A 27 4.37 -7.09 -3.67
C ARG A 27 4.85 -5.92 -4.52
N ARG A 28 6.00 -6.07 -5.18
CA ARG A 28 6.59 -5.03 -6.03
C ARG A 28 5.67 -4.65 -7.19
N ARG A 29 5.16 -5.65 -7.92
CA ARG A 29 4.27 -5.41 -9.06
C ARG A 29 2.96 -4.76 -8.60
N LEU A 30 2.43 -5.22 -7.47
CA LEU A 30 1.21 -4.65 -6.93
C LEU A 30 1.40 -3.19 -6.52
N PHE A 31 2.50 -2.81 -5.88
CA PHE A 31 2.80 -1.42 -5.55
C PHE A 31 2.76 -0.50 -6.78
N MET A 32 3.25 -0.98 -7.92
CA MET A 32 3.21 -0.20 -9.16
C MET A 32 1.78 -0.04 -9.70
N ILE A 33 0.98 -1.10 -9.62
CA ILE A 33 -0.41 -1.10 -10.09
C ILE A 33 -1.27 -0.18 -9.22
N THR A 34 -1.20 -0.32 -7.89
CA THR A 34 -2.02 0.46 -6.95
C THR A 34 -1.67 1.94 -7.00
N LEU A 35 -0.37 2.27 -7.10
CA LEU A 35 0.07 3.63 -7.34
C LEU A 35 -0.49 4.17 -8.66
N GLY A 36 -0.41 3.40 -9.75
CA GLY A 36 -0.97 3.78 -11.05
C GLY A 36 -2.47 4.05 -10.98
N VAL A 37 -3.24 3.20 -10.29
CA VAL A 37 -4.69 3.38 -10.09
C VAL A 37 -4.99 4.65 -9.29
N TYR A 38 -4.24 4.89 -8.20
CA TYR A 38 -4.36 6.13 -7.42
C TYR A 38 -4.09 7.38 -8.26
N LEU A 39 -2.99 7.37 -9.01
CA LEU A 39 -2.59 8.50 -9.84
C LEU A 39 -3.58 8.80 -10.94
N PHE A 40 -4.04 7.76 -11.60
CA PHE A 40 -5.06 7.87 -12.64
C PHE A 40 -6.35 8.47 -12.07
N GLY A 41 -6.88 7.91 -10.99
CA GLY A 41 -8.09 8.41 -10.34
C GLY A 41 -7.92 9.85 -9.82
N SER A 42 -6.78 10.16 -9.19
CA SER A 42 -6.49 11.49 -8.65
C SER A 42 -6.30 12.52 -9.77
N GLY A 43 -5.53 12.17 -10.80
CA GLY A 43 -5.32 13.04 -11.96
C GLY A 43 -6.63 13.32 -12.69
N LEU A 44 -7.45 12.31 -12.96
CA LEU A 44 -8.75 12.50 -13.59
C LEU A 44 -9.69 13.39 -12.77
N SER A 45 -9.62 13.36 -11.45
CA SER A 45 -10.45 14.26 -10.62
C SER A 45 -10.17 15.74 -10.90
N ALA A 46 -8.94 16.10 -11.24
CA ALA A 46 -8.59 17.47 -11.60
C ALA A 46 -9.29 17.97 -12.88
N PHE A 47 -9.70 17.04 -13.75
CA PHE A 47 -10.40 17.34 -15.00
C PHE A 47 -11.93 17.41 -14.85
N THR A 48 -12.45 17.54 -13.65
CA THR A 48 -13.87 17.83 -13.42
C THR A 48 -14.14 19.28 -13.84
N LEU A 49 -14.72 19.48 -15.03
CA LEU A 49 -14.81 20.83 -15.65
C LEU A 49 -16.11 21.55 -15.36
N GLY A 50 -17.16 20.84 -14.92
CA GLY A 50 -18.48 21.39 -14.66
C GLY A 50 -19.01 21.12 -13.27
N THR A 51 -20.21 21.61 -13.00
CA THR A 51 -20.94 21.45 -11.73
C THR A 51 -22.28 20.74 -11.89
N ASP A 52 -22.60 20.33 -13.11
CA ASP A 52 -23.80 19.52 -13.39
C ASP A 52 -23.67 18.10 -12.85
N THR A 53 -24.78 17.39 -12.78
CA THR A 53 -24.86 16.05 -12.23
C THR A 53 -23.86 15.07 -12.86
N GLY A 54 -23.59 15.18 -14.16
CA GLY A 54 -22.62 14.33 -14.85
C GLY A 54 -21.21 14.52 -14.32
N TRP A 55 -20.76 15.76 -14.13
CA TRP A 55 -19.45 16.06 -13.58
C TRP A 55 -19.32 15.68 -12.10
N ILE A 56 -20.41 15.81 -11.34
CA ILE A 56 -20.44 15.36 -9.95
C ILE A 56 -20.26 13.84 -9.88
N ILE A 57 -20.98 13.07 -10.70
CA ILE A 57 -20.82 11.61 -10.78
C ILE A 57 -19.39 11.25 -11.20
N PHE A 58 -18.84 11.93 -12.21
CA PHE A 58 -17.46 11.74 -12.63
C PHE A 58 -16.48 11.96 -11.49
N LEU A 59 -16.63 13.04 -10.70
CA LEU A 59 -15.79 13.32 -9.55
C LEU A 59 -15.90 12.21 -8.50
N TYR A 60 -17.10 11.73 -8.18
CA TYR A 60 -17.28 10.65 -7.23
C TYR A 60 -16.64 9.34 -7.73
N ALA A 61 -16.83 9.01 -9.00
CA ALA A 61 -16.24 7.81 -9.60
C ALA A 61 -14.71 7.84 -9.55
N THR A 62 -14.11 8.96 -9.94
CA THR A 62 -12.65 9.13 -9.91
C THR A 62 -12.09 9.11 -8.49
N ARG A 63 -12.81 9.63 -7.49
CA ARG A 63 -12.45 9.54 -6.07
C ARG A 63 -12.53 8.12 -5.54
N PHE A 64 -13.56 7.37 -5.95
CA PHE A 64 -13.67 5.95 -5.62
C PHE A 64 -12.48 5.15 -6.16
N VAL A 65 -12.13 5.35 -7.44
CA VAL A 65 -10.98 4.69 -8.08
C VAL A 65 -9.66 5.07 -7.39
N ALA A 66 -9.46 6.35 -7.06
CA ALA A 66 -8.29 6.79 -6.32
C ALA A 66 -8.22 6.13 -4.93
N GLY A 67 -9.35 6.05 -4.22
CA GLY A 67 -9.46 5.33 -2.95
C GLY A 67 -9.06 3.86 -3.08
N MET A 68 -9.52 3.16 -4.13
CA MET A 68 -9.12 1.77 -4.38
C MET A 68 -7.60 1.62 -4.49
N GLY A 69 -6.91 2.54 -5.17
CA GLY A 69 -5.46 2.55 -5.27
C GLY A 69 -4.78 2.62 -3.90
N ILE A 70 -5.19 3.56 -3.06
CA ILE A 70 -4.63 3.74 -1.71
C ILE A 70 -4.92 2.53 -0.81
N GLY A 71 -6.16 2.03 -0.80
CA GLY A 71 -6.52 0.85 0.00
C GLY A 71 -5.68 -0.38 -0.37
N GLY A 72 -5.46 -0.59 -1.67
CA GLY A 72 -4.58 -1.66 -2.15
C GLY A 72 -3.11 -1.46 -1.75
N GLU A 73 -2.65 -0.22 -1.71
CA GLU A 73 -1.29 0.12 -1.28
C GLU A 73 -1.06 -0.23 0.19
N TYR A 74 -1.99 0.12 1.08
CA TYR A 74 -1.91 -0.26 2.50
C TYR A 74 -1.82 -1.77 2.70
N ALA A 75 -2.62 -2.55 1.99
CA ALA A 75 -2.57 -4.00 2.07
C ALA A 75 -1.19 -4.55 1.63
N ALA A 76 -0.63 -4.01 0.55
CA ALA A 76 0.67 -4.43 0.02
C ALA A 76 1.85 -4.02 0.93
N ILE A 77 1.82 -2.80 1.51
CA ILE A 77 2.86 -2.31 2.44
C ILE A 77 2.91 -3.18 3.69
N ASN A 78 1.77 -3.42 4.34
CA ASN A 78 1.73 -4.21 5.56
C ASN A 78 2.23 -5.65 5.30
N SER A 79 1.83 -6.28 4.18
CA SER A 79 2.37 -7.59 3.79
C SER A 79 3.89 -7.55 3.57
N ALA A 80 4.41 -6.51 2.92
CA ALA A 80 5.85 -6.36 2.68
C ALA A 80 6.63 -6.19 3.98
N ILE A 81 6.13 -5.39 4.94
CA ILE A 81 6.74 -5.21 6.27
C ILE A 81 6.81 -6.56 6.99
N ASP A 82 5.71 -7.32 6.99
CA ASP A 82 5.65 -8.60 7.67
C ASP A 82 6.59 -9.66 7.05
N GLU A 83 6.85 -9.59 5.77
CA GLU A 83 7.68 -10.55 5.05
C GLU A 83 9.16 -10.20 5.03
N MET A 84 9.49 -8.91 4.96
CA MET A 84 10.87 -8.44 4.76
C MET A 84 11.55 -7.98 6.06
N ILE A 85 10.76 -7.59 7.08
CA ILE A 85 11.31 -7.03 8.31
C ILE A 85 11.33 -8.09 9.42
N PRO A 86 12.47 -8.31 10.11
CA PRO A 86 12.55 -9.21 11.25
C PRO A 86 11.53 -8.87 12.33
N ALA A 87 10.90 -9.88 12.94
CA ALA A 87 9.81 -9.72 13.91
C ALA A 87 10.12 -8.72 15.04
N ARG A 88 11.39 -8.66 15.47
CA ARG A 88 11.87 -7.72 16.52
C ARG A 88 11.67 -6.25 16.15
N TYR A 89 11.74 -5.90 14.86
CA TYR A 89 11.74 -4.51 14.39
C TYR A 89 10.43 -4.13 13.68
N ARG A 90 9.56 -5.08 13.34
CA ARG A 90 8.32 -4.85 12.58
C ARG A 90 7.49 -3.71 13.14
N GLY A 91 7.19 -3.75 14.44
CA GLY A 91 6.36 -2.71 15.06
C GLY A 91 6.96 -1.31 14.98
N ARG A 92 8.29 -1.16 15.08
CA ARG A 92 8.95 0.14 14.93
C ARG A 92 8.91 0.64 13.50
N VAL A 93 9.16 -0.25 12.54
CA VAL A 93 9.12 0.07 11.11
C VAL A 93 7.69 0.41 10.70
N ASP A 94 6.71 -0.36 11.15
CA ASP A 94 5.29 -0.15 10.88
C ASP A 94 4.81 1.22 11.39
N VAL A 95 5.11 1.55 12.65
CA VAL A 95 4.80 2.88 13.22
C VAL A 95 5.52 4.00 12.45
N GLY A 96 6.78 3.78 12.04
CA GLY A 96 7.53 4.75 11.25
C GLY A 96 6.89 5.01 9.90
N ILE A 97 6.59 3.95 9.14
CA ILE A 97 6.00 4.04 7.81
C ILE A 97 4.58 4.63 7.89
N ASN A 98 3.71 4.09 8.74
CA ASN A 98 2.35 4.61 8.90
C ASN A 98 2.33 6.02 9.50
N GLY A 99 3.33 6.37 10.33
CA GLY A 99 3.52 7.73 10.86
C GLY A 99 3.80 8.78 9.78
N THR A 100 4.42 8.40 8.66
CA THR A 100 4.65 9.32 7.53
C THR A 100 3.36 9.83 6.91
N TYR A 101 2.24 9.10 7.05
CA TYR A 101 0.91 9.56 6.64
C TYR A 101 0.55 10.91 7.30
N TRP A 102 0.78 11.05 8.60
CA TRP A 102 0.48 12.28 9.32
C TRP A 102 1.36 13.44 8.89
N ALA A 103 2.64 13.18 8.62
CA ALA A 103 3.53 14.18 8.02
C ALA A 103 3.02 14.62 6.64
N GLY A 104 2.61 13.67 5.81
CA GLY A 104 1.97 13.94 4.51
C GLY A 104 0.67 14.74 4.64
N ALA A 105 -0.17 14.43 5.64
CA ALA A 105 -1.42 15.15 5.90
C ALA A 105 -1.18 16.63 6.29
N ILE A 106 -0.16 16.87 7.12
CA ILE A 106 0.25 18.24 7.50
C ILE A 106 0.71 19.02 6.25
N ILE A 107 1.65 18.45 5.47
CA ILE A 107 2.15 19.07 4.24
C ILE A 107 1.01 19.32 3.25
N GLY A 108 0.12 18.34 3.07
CA GLY A 108 -1.05 18.46 2.19
C GLY A 108 -2.02 19.55 2.62
N THR A 109 -2.20 19.74 3.94
CA THR A 109 -3.04 20.83 4.48
C THR A 109 -2.44 22.19 4.15
N PHE A 110 -1.15 22.39 4.38
CA PHE A 110 -0.48 23.64 4.02
C PHE A 110 -0.48 23.90 2.50
N ALA A 111 -0.23 22.87 1.70
CA ALA A 111 -0.32 22.97 0.25
C ALA A 111 -1.74 23.35 -0.20
N SER A 112 -2.78 22.73 0.40
CA SER A 112 -4.17 23.07 0.10
C SER A 112 -4.49 24.53 0.44
N LEU A 113 -4.06 25.00 1.61
CA LEU A 113 -4.22 26.41 1.99
C LEU A 113 -3.52 27.33 1.01
N PHE A 114 -2.31 27.00 0.60
CA PHE A 114 -1.56 27.77 -0.39
C PHE A 114 -2.32 27.85 -1.72
N PHE A 115 -2.72 26.71 -2.29
CA PHE A 115 -3.39 26.68 -3.59
C PHE A 115 -4.75 27.36 -3.58
N LEU A 116 -5.52 27.21 -2.52
CA LEU A 116 -6.86 27.82 -2.42
C LEU A 116 -6.82 29.34 -2.18
N ASN A 117 -5.73 29.85 -1.59
CA ASN A 117 -5.61 31.30 -1.34
C ASN A 117 -4.86 32.06 -2.45
N VAL A 118 -3.92 31.39 -3.15
CA VAL A 118 -3.09 32.04 -4.18
C VAL A 118 -3.75 31.97 -5.56
N PHE A 119 -4.47 30.91 -5.86
CA PHE A 119 -5.09 30.71 -7.17
C PHE A 119 -6.61 30.91 -7.08
N ALA A 120 -7.22 31.20 -8.25
CA ALA A 120 -8.68 31.26 -8.33
C ALA A 120 -9.31 29.96 -7.77
N PRO A 121 -10.41 30.03 -7.02
CA PRO A 121 -11.02 28.86 -6.37
C PRO A 121 -11.29 27.69 -7.34
N SER A 122 -11.65 27.99 -8.59
CA SER A 122 -11.88 27.00 -9.64
C SER A 122 -10.62 26.26 -10.10
N LEU A 123 -9.43 26.84 -9.91
CA LEU A 123 -8.15 26.28 -10.32
C LEU A 123 -7.39 25.68 -9.13
N GLY A 124 -7.43 26.30 -7.96
CA GLY A 124 -6.64 25.92 -6.79
C GLY A 124 -6.85 24.47 -6.36
N TRP A 125 -8.08 24.01 -6.25
CA TRP A 125 -8.36 22.63 -5.86
C TRP A 125 -7.92 21.60 -6.92
N ARG A 126 -7.97 21.94 -8.21
CA ARG A 126 -7.49 21.08 -9.30
C ARG A 126 -5.97 20.90 -9.24
N LEU A 127 -5.24 21.99 -8.98
CA LEU A 127 -3.80 21.93 -8.79
C LEU A 127 -3.44 21.06 -7.58
N GLY A 128 -4.22 21.13 -6.51
CA GLY A 128 -4.07 20.22 -5.36
C GLY A 128 -4.17 18.75 -5.74
N PHE A 129 -5.10 18.38 -6.62
CA PHE A 129 -5.21 16.99 -7.10
C PHE A 129 -4.11 16.58 -8.08
N LEU A 130 -3.50 17.52 -8.80
CA LEU A 130 -2.41 17.23 -9.74
C LEU A 130 -1.05 17.08 -9.06
N ILE A 131 -0.86 17.63 -7.87
CA ILE A 131 0.40 17.47 -7.12
C ILE A 131 0.69 15.98 -6.86
N GLY A 132 -0.31 15.21 -6.42
CA GLY A 132 -0.15 13.78 -6.19
C GLY A 132 0.46 13.05 -7.39
N PRO A 133 -0.15 13.12 -8.59
CA PRO A 133 0.41 12.58 -9.81
C PRO A 133 1.84 13.05 -10.13
N LEU A 134 2.16 14.31 -9.92
CA LEU A 134 3.51 14.84 -10.17
C LEU A 134 4.55 14.23 -9.21
N LEU A 135 4.26 14.17 -7.92
CA LEU A 135 5.14 13.58 -6.91
C LEU A 135 5.34 12.09 -7.14
N ALA A 136 4.32 11.41 -7.63
CA ALA A 136 4.38 9.99 -7.87
C ALA A 136 5.27 9.59 -9.04
N ILE A 137 5.55 10.47 -9.97
CA ILE A 137 6.59 10.20 -10.97
C ILE A 137 7.92 9.90 -10.27
N VAL A 138 8.26 10.67 -9.23
CA VAL A 138 9.46 10.42 -8.40
C VAL A 138 9.34 9.08 -7.67
N ILE A 139 8.18 8.79 -7.08
CA ILE A 139 7.93 7.55 -6.35
C ILE A 139 8.06 6.33 -7.26
N ILE A 140 7.63 6.40 -8.52
CA ILE A 140 7.79 5.32 -9.50
C ILE A 140 9.26 4.94 -9.67
N PHE A 141 10.15 5.93 -9.76
CA PHE A 141 11.60 5.66 -9.88
C PHE A 141 12.14 4.97 -8.64
N VAL A 142 11.79 5.45 -7.44
CA VAL A 142 12.22 4.85 -6.17
C VAL A 142 11.71 3.42 -6.04
N ARG A 143 10.44 3.16 -6.38
CA ARG A 143 9.85 1.82 -6.25
C ARG A 143 10.39 0.80 -7.24
N ARG A 144 10.94 1.23 -8.37
CA ARG A 144 11.57 0.31 -9.34
C ARG A 144 12.80 -0.40 -8.77
N THR A 145 13.45 0.19 -7.77
CA THR A 145 14.64 -0.37 -7.14
C THR A 145 14.33 -1.34 -5.99
N LEU A 146 13.08 -1.41 -5.53
CA LEU A 146 12.69 -2.32 -4.47
C LEU A 146 12.74 -3.78 -4.96
N PRO A 147 13.38 -4.68 -4.21
CA PRO A 147 13.34 -6.11 -4.52
C PRO A 147 11.94 -6.68 -4.31
N GLU A 148 11.65 -7.83 -4.92
CA GLU A 148 10.44 -8.60 -4.62
C GLU A 148 10.61 -9.32 -3.28
N SER A 149 9.51 -9.72 -2.65
CA SER A 149 9.53 -10.50 -1.42
C SER A 149 10.17 -11.87 -1.66
N PRO A 150 11.30 -12.22 -0.99
CA PRO A 150 11.91 -13.55 -1.11
C PRO A 150 10.94 -14.66 -0.70
N ARG A 151 10.09 -14.41 0.31
CA ARG A 151 9.07 -15.35 0.74
C ARG A 151 8.04 -15.62 -0.35
N TRP A 152 7.59 -14.57 -1.05
CA TRP A 152 6.67 -14.71 -2.17
C TRP A 152 7.29 -15.52 -3.30
N GLN A 153 8.55 -15.24 -3.64
CA GLN A 153 9.30 -15.95 -4.67
C GLN A 153 9.42 -17.44 -4.35
N LEU A 154 9.77 -17.79 -3.11
CA LEU A 154 9.85 -19.20 -2.66
C LEU A 154 8.49 -19.91 -2.76
N MET A 155 7.41 -19.24 -2.36
CA MET A 155 6.05 -19.80 -2.44
C MET A 155 5.60 -20.05 -3.88
N HIS A 156 6.19 -19.36 -4.86
CA HIS A 156 5.91 -19.55 -6.29
C HIS A 156 6.98 -20.38 -7.02
N GLY A 157 7.85 -21.06 -6.29
CA GLY A 157 8.88 -21.94 -6.85
C GLY A 157 10.08 -21.22 -7.50
N GLN A 158 10.20 -19.92 -7.29
CA GLN A 158 11.29 -19.07 -7.82
C GLN A 158 12.46 -19.04 -6.82
N VAL A 159 13.11 -20.19 -6.62
CA VAL A 159 14.14 -20.35 -5.58
C VAL A 159 15.40 -19.54 -5.90
N GLU A 160 15.83 -19.50 -7.17
CA GLU A 160 17.03 -18.77 -7.61
C GLU A 160 16.85 -17.27 -7.44
N GLU A 161 15.68 -16.75 -7.84
CA GLU A 161 15.33 -15.33 -7.67
C GLU A 161 15.20 -14.94 -6.19
N ALA A 162 14.67 -15.84 -5.37
CA ALA A 162 14.58 -15.60 -3.94
C ALA A 162 15.96 -15.48 -3.30
N ASN A 163 16.89 -16.37 -3.65
CA ASN A 163 18.28 -16.31 -3.17
C ASN A 163 18.95 -15.03 -3.65
N ALA A 164 18.81 -14.68 -4.93
CA ALA A 164 19.37 -13.43 -5.46
C ALA A 164 18.82 -12.18 -4.76
N SER A 165 17.52 -12.18 -4.40
CA SER A 165 16.91 -11.09 -3.64
C SER A 165 17.46 -11.00 -2.21
N ILE A 166 17.69 -12.14 -1.55
CA ILE A 166 18.31 -12.19 -0.23
C ILE A 166 19.77 -11.69 -0.30
N ASP A 167 20.54 -12.18 -1.25
CA ASP A 167 21.95 -11.76 -1.45
C ASP A 167 22.06 -10.24 -1.68
N GLN A 168 21.12 -9.67 -2.44
CA GLN A 168 21.08 -8.22 -2.66
C GLN A 168 20.80 -7.47 -1.35
N ILE A 169 19.82 -7.91 -0.55
CA ILE A 169 19.48 -7.29 0.73
C ILE A 169 20.67 -7.39 1.70
N GLU A 170 21.29 -8.57 1.79
CA GLU A 170 22.46 -8.78 2.65
C GLU A 170 23.65 -7.92 2.22
N ALA A 171 23.88 -7.77 0.92
CA ALA A 171 24.94 -6.94 0.41
C ALA A 171 24.73 -5.46 0.78
N GLU A 172 23.49 -4.96 0.71
CA GLU A 172 23.16 -3.60 1.15
C GLU A 172 23.39 -3.41 2.65
N VAL A 173 22.96 -4.37 3.47
CA VAL A 173 23.15 -4.34 4.93
C VAL A 173 24.64 -4.32 5.29
N ARG A 174 25.45 -5.16 4.63
CA ARG A 174 26.92 -5.17 4.84
C ARG A 174 27.58 -3.86 4.37
N LYS A 175 27.11 -3.28 3.27
CA LYS A 175 27.61 -2.00 2.76
C LYS A 175 27.35 -0.85 3.76
N ASP A 176 26.24 -0.90 4.46
CA ASP A 176 25.89 0.08 5.51
C ASP A 176 26.67 -0.16 6.84
N GLY A 177 27.58 -1.13 6.87
CA GLY A 177 28.46 -1.40 8.00
C GLY A 177 27.84 -2.29 9.10
N TYR A 178 26.71 -2.95 8.81
CA TYR A 178 26.12 -3.88 9.76
C TYR A 178 26.62 -5.31 9.54
N GLU A 179 26.96 -6.00 10.62
CA GLU A 179 27.26 -7.43 10.61
C GLU A 179 25.97 -8.25 10.67
N LEU A 180 25.89 -9.25 9.79
CA LEU A 180 24.78 -10.18 9.80
C LEU A 180 25.03 -11.26 10.87
N SER A 181 24.03 -11.53 11.69
CA SER A 181 24.09 -12.63 12.65
C SER A 181 24.18 -13.97 11.91
N PRO A 182 24.91 -14.97 12.43
CA PRO A 182 24.91 -16.31 11.87
C PRO A 182 23.48 -16.86 11.77
N VAL A 183 23.22 -17.58 10.69
CA VAL A 183 21.93 -18.25 10.50
C VAL A 183 21.82 -19.41 11.47
N ASP A 184 20.73 -19.49 12.22
CA ASP A 184 20.40 -20.61 13.10
C ASP A 184 19.45 -21.55 12.36
N ASP A 185 19.98 -22.66 11.87
CA ASP A 185 19.22 -23.65 11.12
C ASP A 185 18.09 -24.31 11.96
N SER A 186 18.18 -24.24 13.30
CA SER A 186 17.12 -24.72 14.20
C SER A 186 15.84 -23.90 14.10
N MET A 187 15.94 -22.69 13.60
CA MET A 187 14.80 -21.78 13.36
C MET A 187 14.26 -21.86 11.92
N ALA A 188 14.79 -22.75 11.10
CA ALA A 188 14.32 -22.95 9.74
C ALA A 188 12.85 -23.38 9.72
N ILE A 189 12.05 -22.71 8.89
CA ILE A 189 10.63 -23.01 8.73
C ILE A 189 10.42 -23.61 7.34
N GLU A 190 9.86 -24.81 7.30
CA GLU A 190 9.42 -25.42 6.05
C GLU A 190 8.22 -24.65 5.50
N MET A 191 8.39 -23.97 4.36
CA MET A 191 7.31 -23.28 3.69
C MET A 191 6.68 -24.19 2.65
N LYS A 192 5.36 -24.45 2.83
CA LYS A 192 4.56 -25.16 1.82
C LYS A 192 3.74 -24.15 1.04
N PRO A 193 3.63 -24.30 -0.29
CA PRO A 193 2.69 -23.52 -1.07
C PRO A 193 1.31 -23.62 -0.42
N GLY A 194 0.73 -22.47 -0.06
CA GLY A 194 -0.60 -22.44 0.55
C GLY A 194 -1.67 -22.60 -0.52
N ASP A 195 -2.78 -23.26 -0.18
CA ASP A 195 -3.97 -23.27 -1.02
C ASP A 195 -4.55 -21.85 -1.11
N ASP A 196 -5.04 -21.45 -2.28
CA ASP A 196 -5.72 -20.15 -2.50
C ASP A 196 -7.07 -20.18 -1.75
N HIS A 197 -7.06 -19.77 -0.51
CA HIS A 197 -8.25 -19.72 0.32
C HIS A 197 -9.10 -18.48 -0.02
N GLY A 198 -10.39 -18.70 -0.33
CA GLY A 198 -11.34 -17.60 -0.50
C GLY A 198 -11.54 -16.81 0.78
N TYR A 199 -11.96 -15.53 0.67
CA TYR A 199 -12.20 -14.64 1.82
C TYR A 199 -13.09 -15.25 2.90
N TRP A 200 -14.12 -16.01 2.49
CA TRP A 200 -15.01 -16.67 3.44
C TRP A 200 -14.32 -17.73 4.29
N THR A 201 -13.42 -18.48 3.68
CA THR A 201 -12.60 -19.47 4.39
C THR A 201 -11.63 -18.79 5.36
N LEU A 202 -11.01 -17.69 4.95
CA LEU A 202 -10.11 -16.91 5.79
C LEU A 202 -10.86 -16.28 6.97
N LEU A 203 -12.03 -15.69 6.75
CA LEU A 203 -12.89 -15.18 7.83
C LEU A 203 -13.29 -16.28 8.80
N LYS A 204 -13.74 -17.42 8.28
CA LYS A 204 -14.10 -18.56 9.12
C LYS A 204 -12.91 -19.02 9.96
N LEU A 205 -11.74 -19.19 9.35
CA LEU A 205 -10.50 -19.59 10.02
C LEU A 205 -10.11 -18.59 11.12
N LEU A 206 -10.18 -17.29 10.82
CA LEU A 206 -9.84 -16.23 11.76
C LEU A 206 -10.73 -16.28 13.01
N PHE A 207 -12.04 -16.42 12.85
CA PHE A 207 -12.96 -16.45 13.98
C PHE A 207 -13.07 -17.80 14.68
N THR A 208 -12.76 -18.92 14.02
CA THR A 208 -12.80 -20.26 14.65
C THR A 208 -11.47 -20.64 15.29
N THR A 209 -10.34 -20.38 14.61
CA THR A 209 -9.01 -20.82 15.07
C THR A 209 -8.32 -19.74 15.91
N TYR A 210 -8.52 -18.45 15.56
CA TYR A 210 -7.85 -17.34 16.23
C TYR A 210 -8.81 -16.25 16.76
N PRO A 211 -9.91 -16.59 17.47
CA PRO A 211 -10.96 -15.66 17.84
C PRO A 211 -10.44 -14.47 18.68
N ARG A 212 -9.50 -14.72 19.59
CA ARG A 212 -8.90 -13.64 20.42
C ARG A 212 -8.13 -12.63 19.58
N ARG A 213 -7.38 -13.10 18.56
CA ARG A 213 -6.64 -12.22 17.66
C ARG A 213 -7.58 -11.43 16.76
N ALA A 214 -8.65 -12.08 16.27
CA ALA A 214 -9.67 -11.43 15.46
C ALA A 214 -10.35 -10.29 16.23
N VAL A 215 -10.79 -10.55 17.47
CA VAL A 215 -11.46 -9.54 18.32
C VAL A 215 -10.50 -8.41 18.69
N LEU A 216 -9.26 -8.72 19.10
CA LEU A 216 -8.26 -7.70 19.43
C LEU A 216 -7.92 -6.84 18.21
N GLY A 217 -7.68 -7.44 17.04
CA GLY A 217 -7.40 -6.71 15.81
C GLY A 217 -8.56 -5.79 15.42
N ALA A 218 -9.80 -6.29 15.44
CA ALA A 218 -10.97 -5.48 15.15
C ALA A 218 -11.16 -4.33 16.16
N SER A 219 -10.96 -4.57 17.46
CA SER A 219 -11.12 -3.54 18.49
C SER A 219 -10.05 -2.45 18.47
N LEU A 220 -8.86 -2.75 17.95
CA LEU A 220 -7.78 -1.77 17.78
C LEU A 220 -7.93 -0.92 16.51
N MET A 221 -8.79 -1.33 15.57
CA MET A 221 -9.06 -0.61 14.32
C MET A 221 -10.26 0.35 14.41
N ILE A 222 -11.04 0.29 15.47
CA ILE A 222 -12.18 1.17 15.74
C ILE A 222 -11.75 2.37 16.59
#